data_cdd8bb390c30c075265e7800ca5887ee
#
_entry.id   cdd8bb390c30c075265e7800ca5887ee
#
_cell.length_a   1.000
_cell.length_b   1.000
_cell.length_c   1.000
_cell.angle_alpha   90.00
_cell.angle_beta   90.00
_cell.angle_gamma   90.00
#
_symmetry.space_group_name_H-M   'P 1'
#
loop_
_entity.id
_entity.type
_entity.pdbx_description
1 polymer ?
#
loop_
_entity_poly.entity_id
_entity_poly.type
_entity_poly.pdbx_seq_one_letter_code
_entity_poly.pdbx_strand_id
1 'polypeptide(L)'
;VVSRGYVVLPVAAGDVVRYTMPMAASVVDTPDNPYFVAFRYGPVVLSANLGEVPEPAWQGTGILVRSSTRDADAQTTITAANMGADEWKERIAENLVRVEDDAEGRVQLELRNTADGGDLVFTPHHTNWDVTYGLYLNLDEPDSAASQERILRAKQALRDADRTVDSLTSFDDNNFENAKNLKQSGSSVGTFSGRQFRHANGTGWFSYDLMVDPASASNHLGVTLYSGDQGRVFDVYVNDEKLKTI
;
A
#
# COMPACT_ATOMS: atom_id res chain seq x y z
N VAL A 1 36.39 -29.13 5.69
CA VAL A 1 35.95 -29.79 4.46
C VAL A 1 34.50 -29.38 4.20
N VAL A 2 34.19 -28.95 2.98
CA VAL A 2 32.80 -28.65 2.56
C VAL A 2 32.23 -29.91 1.90
N SER A 3 31.08 -30.38 2.38
CA SER A 3 30.39 -31.53 1.80
C SER A 3 28.87 -31.25 1.74
N ARG A 4 28.31 -31.38 0.55
CA ARG A 4 26.85 -31.19 0.29
C ARG A 4 26.28 -29.87 0.85
N GLY A 5 27.05 -28.77 0.81
CA GLY A 5 26.65 -27.47 1.35
C GLY A 5 26.88 -27.29 2.86
N TYR A 6 27.44 -28.28 3.53
CA TYR A 6 27.81 -28.20 4.95
C TYR A 6 29.31 -28.08 5.14
N VAL A 7 29.70 -27.31 6.14
CA VAL A 7 31.09 -27.25 6.60
C VAL A 7 31.25 -28.27 7.73
N VAL A 8 32.14 -29.24 7.53
CA VAL A 8 32.47 -30.24 8.56
C VAL A 8 33.73 -29.76 9.28
N LEU A 9 33.60 -29.46 10.57
CA LEU A 9 34.69 -29.04 11.45
C LEU A 9 34.98 -30.14 12.50
N PRO A 10 36.24 -30.57 12.71
CA PRO A 10 36.57 -31.33 13.87
C PRO A 10 36.52 -30.40 15.08
N VAL A 11 35.74 -30.75 16.08
CA VAL A 11 35.61 -29.97 17.31
C VAL A 11 35.74 -30.86 18.53
N ALA A 12 36.32 -30.34 19.60
CA ALA A 12 36.46 -30.97 20.90
C ALA A 12 35.67 -30.23 21.98
N ALA A 13 35.45 -30.87 23.09
CA ALA A 13 34.80 -30.21 24.24
C ALA A 13 35.57 -28.95 24.68
N GLY A 14 34.86 -27.82 24.72
CA GLY A 14 35.47 -26.52 25.07
C GLY A 14 35.87 -25.66 23.87
N ASP A 15 35.82 -26.18 22.63
CA ASP A 15 36.08 -25.39 21.43
C ASP A 15 34.98 -24.37 21.19
N VAL A 16 35.37 -23.20 20.71
CA VAL A 16 34.46 -22.13 20.30
C VAL A 16 34.54 -21.96 18.80
N VAL A 17 33.43 -22.23 18.12
CA VAL A 17 33.30 -22.00 16.68
C VAL A 17 32.67 -20.61 16.46
N ARG A 18 33.40 -19.74 15.76
CA ARG A 18 32.91 -18.43 15.38
C ARG A 18 32.61 -18.44 13.86
N TYR A 19 31.41 -18.08 13.50
CA TYR A 19 30.98 -17.95 12.11
C TYR A 19 30.56 -16.52 11.86
N THR A 20 31.04 -15.93 10.76
CA THR A 20 30.61 -14.61 10.29
C THR A 20 29.88 -14.77 8.97
N MET A 21 28.64 -14.37 8.93
CA MET A 21 27.83 -14.39 7.73
C MET A 21 27.90 -13.00 7.07
N PRO A 22 28.32 -12.91 5.79
CA PRO A 22 28.32 -11.63 5.10
C PRO A 22 26.89 -11.15 4.90
N MET A 23 26.63 -9.93 5.32
CA MET A 23 25.33 -9.27 5.19
C MET A 23 25.45 -8.17 4.14
N ALA A 24 24.79 -8.36 2.99
CA ALA A 24 24.75 -7.38 1.92
C ALA A 24 23.33 -7.30 1.35
N ALA A 25 22.94 -6.10 0.92
CA ALA A 25 21.71 -5.90 0.19
C ALA A 25 21.76 -6.61 -1.16
N SER A 26 20.67 -7.23 -1.58
CA SER A 26 20.51 -7.86 -2.88
C SER A 26 19.07 -7.74 -3.38
N VAL A 27 18.92 -7.66 -4.70
CA VAL A 27 17.63 -7.70 -5.40
C VAL A 27 17.30 -9.13 -5.78
N VAL A 28 16.03 -9.48 -5.71
CA VAL A 28 15.48 -10.73 -6.23
C VAL A 28 14.38 -10.38 -7.21
N ASP A 29 14.61 -10.68 -8.47
CA ASP A 29 13.64 -10.48 -9.55
C ASP A 29 12.61 -11.60 -9.57
N THR A 30 11.39 -11.32 -10.03
CA THR A 30 10.44 -12.38 -10.34
C THR A 30 10.74 -12.98 -11.72
N PRO A 31 10.48 -14.28 -11.95
CA PRO A 31 10.83 -14.93 -13.21
C PRO A 31 10.12 -14.38 -14.45
N ASP A 32 8.95 -13.79 -14.27
CA ASP A 32 8.08 -13.25 -15.30
C ASP A 32 8.22 -11.73 -15.51
N ASN A 33 8.78 -11.03 -14.54
CA ASN A 33 8.99 -9.58 -14.63
C ASN A 33 10.26 -9.17 -13.87
N PRO A 34 11.36 -8.82 -14.57
CA PRO A 34 12.62 -8.42 -13.93
C PRO A 34 12.55 -7.07 -13.21
N TYR A 35 11.45 -6.33 -13.37
CA TYR A 35 11.20 -5.06 -12.70
C TYR A 35 10.16 -5.17 -11.58
N PHE A 36 9.73 -6.39 -11.26
CA PHE A 36 8.95 -6.66 -10.06
C PHE A 36 9.86 -7.36 -9.06
N VAL A 37 10.35 -6.59 -8.10
CA VAL A 37 11.52 -6.93 -7.29
C VAL A 37 11.18 -7.08 -5.81
N ALA A 38 11.92 -7.97 -5.15
CA ALA A 38 11.99 -8.06 -3.69
C ALA A 38 13.43 -7.83 -3.22
N PHE A 39 13.59 -7.49 -1.96
CA PHE A 39 14.90 -7.21 -1.39
C PHE A 39 15.29 -8.21 -0.31
N ARG A 40 16.59 -8.43 -0.20
CA ARG A 40 17.18 -9.25 0.86
C ARG A 40 18.38 -8.53 1.47
N TYR A 41 18.63 -8.80 2.74
CA TYR A 41 19.86 -8.44 3.43
C TYR A 41 20.54 -9.72 3.93
N GLY A 42 21.58 -10.14 3.26
CA GLY A 42 22.13 -11.49 3.43
C GLY A 42 21.05 -12.56 3.13
N PRO A 43 20.78 -13.49 4.05
CA PRO A 43 19.74 -14.51 3.88
C PRO A 43 18.33 -14.01 4.23
N VAL A 44 18.21 -12.82 4.81
CA VAL A 44 16.96 -12.30 5.36
C VAL A 44 16.16 -11.59 4.28
N VAL A 45 14.92 -11.98 4.09
CA VAL A 45 13.96 -11.29 3.22
C VAL A 45 13.48 -10.02 3.92
N LEU A 46 13.42 -8.93 3.19
CA LEU A 46 12.96 -7.63 3.66
C LEU A 46 11.55 -7.31 3.13
N SER A 47 10.81 -6.52 3.86
CA SER A 47 9.59 -5.87 3.36
C SER A 47 9.54 -4.41 3.80
N ALA A 48 8.93 -3.58 2.95
CA ALA A 48 8.68 -2.19 3.28
C ALA A 48 7.57 -2.09 4.34
N ASN A 49 7.76 -1.24 5.33
CA ASN A 49 6.69 -0.82 6.23
C ASN A 49 5.83 0.22 5.50
N LEU A 50 4.55 -0.06 5.32
CA LEU A 50 3.57 0.80 4.66
C LEU A 50 2.59 1.45 5.65
N GLY A 51 2.94 1.45 6.93
CA GLY A 51 2.15 2.05 8.00
C GLY A 51 1.28 1.06 8.77
N GLU A 52 0.54 1.61 9.69
CA GLU A 52 -0.36 0.84 10.55
C GLU A 52 -1.48 0.17 9.75
N VAL A 53 -1.95 -0.96 10.24
CA VAL A 53 -3.15 -1.59 9.69
C VAL A 53 -4.32 -0.68 10.01
N PRO A 54 -5.07 -0.20 9.00
CA PRO A 54 -6.20 0.69 9.26
C PRO A 54 -7.21 0.04 10.21
N GLU A 55 -7.53 0.71 11.30
CA GLU A 55 -8.72 0.36 12.07
C GLU A 55 -9.95 0.54 11.16
N PRO A 56 -10.89 -0.37 11.15
CA PRO A 56 -11.28 -1.41 12.11
C PRO A 56 -11.04 -2.84 11.62
N ALA A 57 -9.99 -3.12 10.90
CA ALA A 57 -9.69 -4.47 10.40
C ALA A 57 -9.60 -5.53 11.54
N TRP A 58 -9.48 -5.09 12.78
CA TRP A 58 -9.34 -5.92 13.98
C TRP A 58 -10.63 -6.14 14.78
N GLN A 59 -11.75 -5.58 14.38
CA GLN A 59 -13.01 -5.73 15.13
C GLN A 59 -13.75 -7.05 14.88
N GLY A 60 -13.10 -8.04 14.32
CA GLY A 60 -13.65 -9.38 14.15
C GLY A 60 -13.23 -10.33 15.27
N THR A 61 -14.18 -11.01 15.86
CA THR A 61 -13.91 -12.17 16.70
C THR A 61 -13.41 -13.31 15.81
N GLY A 62 -12.12 -13.51 15.72
CA GLY A 62 -11.62 -14.71 15.07
C GLY A 62 -10.35 -14.53 14.28
N ILE A 63 -9.79 -15.65 13.94
CA ILE A 63 -8.59 -15.88 13.15
C ILE A 63 -8.85 -15.55 11.66
N LEU A 64 -9.39 -14.39 11.36
CA LEU A 64 -9.54 -13.93 9.99
C LEU A 64 -8.38 -12.99 9.66
N VAL A 65 -7.38 -13.55 9.02
CA VAL A 65 -6.43 -12.75 8.26
C VAL A 65 -7.23 -12.13 7.10
N ARG A 66 -7.78 -10.95 7.32
CA ARG A 66 -8.25 -10.14 6.20
C ARG A 66 -7.02 -9.60 5.49
N SER A 67 -6.70 -10.14 4.34
CA SER A 67 -5.92 -9.41 3.38
C SER A 67 -6.79 -8.22 2.95
N SER A 68 -6.51 -7.04 3.48
CA SER A 68 -7.12 -5.84 2.96
C SER A 68 -6.73 -5.71 1.50
N THR A 69 -7.70 -5.74 0.61
CA THR A 69 -7.50 -5.26 -0.74
C THR A 69 -7.26 -3.76 -0.65
N ARG A 70 -6.16 -3.36 -1.04
CA ARG A 70 -5.64 -2.02 -0.96
C ARG A 70 -5.72 -1.26 -2.23
N ASP A 71 -5.83 0.05 -2.15
CA ASP A 71 -5.22 0.97 -3.11
C ASP A 71 -3.68 0.90 -2.97
N ALA A 72 -3.15 -0.28 -3.25
CA ALA A 72 -1.74 -0.60 -3.07
C ALA A 72 -0.87 -0.06 -4.22
N ASP A 73 -1.47 0.45 -5.28
CA ASP A 73 -0.75 0.82 -6.50
C ASP A 73 0.23 1.98 -6.26
N ALA A 74 -0.07 2.88 -5.35
CA ALA A 74 0.80 4.03 -5.07
C ALA A 74 2.01 3.70 -4.20
N GLN A 75 1.92 2.67 -3.36
CA GLN A 75 2.95 2.37 -2.34
C GLN A 75 3.83 1.16 -2.68
N THR A 76 3.53 0.46 -3.76
CA THR A 76 4.28 -0.72 -4.21
C THR A 76 5.12 -0.44 -5.45
N THR A 77 5.30 0.82 -5.82
CA THR A 77 6.15 1.22 -6.93
C THR A 77 7.22 2.18 -6.44
N ILE A 78 8.44 1.95 -6.88
CA ILE A 78 9.59 2.84 -6.70
C ILE A 78 10.10 3.24 -8.08
N THR A 79 10.50 4.49 -8.23
CA THR A 79 11.08 5.01 -9.47
C THR A 79 12.55 5.29 -9.24
N ALA A 80 13.43 4.65 -9.99
CA ALA A 80 14.86 4.95 -9.95
C ALA A 80 15.10 6.44 -10.24
N ALA A 81 16.04 7.08 -9.55
CA ALA A 81 16.38 8.48 -9.76
C ALA A 81 17.77 8.60 -10.39
N ASN A 82 17.88 9.42 -11.43
CA ASN A 82 19.13 9.76 -12.11
C ASN A 82 19.86 8.57 -12.78
N MET A 83 19.22 7.41 -12.88
CA MET A 83 19.76 6.23 -13.53
C MET A 83 18.62 5.33 -14.00
N GLY A 84 18.89 4.41 -14.94
CA GLY A 84 17.93 3.39 -15.36
C GLY A 84 17.68 2.33 -14.28
N ALA A 85 16.59 1.58 -14.43
CA ALA A 85 16.20 0.55 -13.47
C ALA A 85 17.26 -0.56 -13.31
N ASP A 86 17.89 -0.97 -14.40
CA ASP A 86 18.94 -1.99 -14.38
C ASP A 86 20.18 -1.52 -13.64
N GLU A 87 20.67 -0.30 -13.90
CA GLU A 87 21.79 0.30 -13.18
C GLU A 87 21.46 0.45 -11.69
N TRP A 88 20.22 0.82 -11.37
CA TRP A 88 19.78 0.95 -10.00
C TRP A 88 19.84 -0.39 -9.23
N LYS A 89 19.43 -1.49 -9.88
CA LYS A 89 19.54 -2.85 -9.33
C LYS A 89 21.01 -3.28 -9.15
N GLU A 90 21.86 -3.02 -10.12
CA GLU A 90 23.29 -3.35 -10.03
C GLU A 90 23.97 -2.61 -8.87
N ARG A 91 23.52 -1.41 -8.56
CA ARG A 91 24.02 -0.58 -7.45
C ARG A 91 23.23 -0.75 -6.15
N ILE A 92 22.57 -1.86 -5.95
CA ILE A 92 21.68 -2.07 -4.80
C ILE A 92 22.36 -1.84 -3.45
N ALA A 93 23.64 -2.13 -3.32
CA ALA A 93 24.41 -1.90 -2.10
C ALA A 93 24.54 -0.42 -1.71
N GLU A 94 24.38 0.47 -2.70
CA GLU A 94 24.37 1.94 -2.52
C GLU A 94 22.94 2.46 -2.38
N ASN A 95 21.95 1.73 -2.91
CA ASN A 95 20.58 2.15 -3.05
C ASN A 95 19.66 1.60 -1.94
N LEU A 96 20.06 0.53 -1.26
CA LEU A 96 19.37 0.00 -0.09
C LEU A 96 20.38 -0.08 1.07
N VAL A 97 20.39 0.93 1.91
CA VAL A 97 21.43 1.18 2.89
C VAL A 97 20.94 0.93 4.29
N ARG A 98 21.70 0.14 5.05
CA ARG A 98 21.42 -0.04 6.48
C ARG A 98 21.57 1.30 7.21
N VAL A 99 20.57 1.59 8.04
CA VAL A 99 20.53 2.73 8.95
C VAL A 99 20.58 2.25 10.40
N GLU A 100 20.37 3.13 11.34
CA GLU A 100 20.31 2.79 12.75
C GLU A 100 19.12 1.85 13.03
N ASP A 101 19.34 0.86 13.88
CA ASP A 101 18.28 -0.08 14.27
C ASP A 101 17.20 0.69 15.06
N ASP A 102 15.96 0.20 14.99
CA ASP A 102 14.88 0.83 15.75
C ASP A 102 15.00 0.63 17.28
N ALA A 103 14.04 1.18 18.01
CA ALA A 103 14.03 1.12 19.48
C ALA A 103 13.96 -0.32 20.03
N GLU A 104 13.44 -1.26 19.23
CA GLU A 104 13.38 -2.69 19.54
C GLU A 104 14.61 -3.47 19.05
N GLY A 105 15.59 -2.79 18.46
CA GLY A 105 16.82 -3.39 17.92
C GLY A 105 16.64 -4.14 16.61
N ARG A 106 15.56 -3.83 15.85
CA ARG A 106 15.33 -4.43 14.54
C ARG A 106 16.14 -3.70 13.47
N VAL A 107 16.75 -4.48 12.60
CA VAL A 107 17.52 -3.96 11.46
C VAL A 107 16.60 -3.13 10.56
N GLN A 108 17.06 -1.94 10.19
CA GLN A 108 16.38 -1.05 9.26
C GLN A 108 17.27 -0.73 8.06
N LEU A 109 16.65 -0.67 6.89
CA LEU A 109 17.30 -0.20 5.66
C LEU A 109 16.40 0.83 4.98
N GLU A 110 17.01 1.82 4.36
CA GLU A 110 16.35 2.88 3.62
C GLU A 110 16.70 2.82 2.14
N LEU A 111 15.75 3.17 1.29
CA LEU A 111 15.99 3.34 -0.13
C LEU A 111 16.67 4.69 -0.41
N ARG A 112 17.60 4.67 -1.35
CA ARG A 112 18.26 5.86 -1.90
C ARG A 112 18.15 5.86 -3.43
N ASN A 113 18.40 7.04 -4.01
CA ASN A 113 18.34 7.23 -5.45
C ASN A 113 16.99 6.79 -6.06
N THR A 114 15.91 7.16 -5.37
CA THR A 114 14.54 7.01 -5.84
C THR A 114 13.85 8.36 -5.90
N ALA A 115 12.90 8.51 -6.81
CA ALA A 115 12.13 9.74 -6.99
C ALA A 115 10.88 9.80 -6.10
N ASP A 116 10.41 8.66 -5.62
CA ASP A 116 9.11 8.50 -4.93
C ASP A 116 9.08 7.45 -3.81
N GLY A 117 10.19 6.82 -3.51
CA GLY A 117 10.27 5.76 -2.49
C GLY A 117 11.19 6.09 -1.31
N GLY A 118 11.63 7.34 -1.18
CA GLY A 118 12.66 7.74 -0.22
C GLY A 118 12.26 7.60 1.25
N ASP A 119 10.97 7.53 1.54
CA ASP A 119 10.46 7.39 2.91
C ASP A 119 10.18 5.92 3.29
N LEU A 120 10.41 4.98 2.37
CA LEU A 120 10.18 3.56 2.65
C LEU A 120 11.31 2.99 3.51
N VAL A 121 10.95 2.51 4.68
CA VAL A 121 11.84 1.78 5.58
C VAL A 121 11.60 0.28 5.42
N PHE A 122 12.68 -0.44 5.18
CA PHE A 122 12.66 -1.90 5.04
C PHE A 122 13.17 -2.56 6.30
N THR A 123 12.43 -3.54 6.77
CA THR A 123 12.77 -4.35 7.94
C THR A 123 12.72 -5.84 7.58
N PRO A 124 13.30 -6.73 8.40
CA PRO A 124 13.12 -8.15 8.23
C PRO A 124 11.64 -8.53 8.14
N HIS A 125 11.25 -9.17 7.05
CA HIS A 125 9.84 -9.48 6.79
C HIS A 125 9.14 -10.22 7.95
N HIS A 126 9.87 -11.09 8.63
CA HIS A 126 9.32 -11.85 9.77
C HIS A 126 9.01 -11.00 11.01
N THR A 127 9.37 -9.72 11.01
CA THR A 127 9.03 -8.78 12.09
C THR A 127 7.83 -7.89 11.77
N ASN A 128 7.30 -7.95 10.53
CA ASN A 128 6.23 -7.08 10.02
C ASN A 128 4.87 -7.79 10.04
N TRP A 129 4.41 -8.18 11.19
CA TRP A 129 3.16 -8.95 11.37
C TRP A 129 1.97 -8.15 11.91
N ASP A 130 2.21 -6.94 12.39
CA ASP A 130 1.23 -6.00 12.93
C ASP A 130 1.13 -4.70 12.10
N VAL A 131 1.75 -4.66 10.94
CA VAL A 131 1.77 -3.51 10.03
C VAL A 131 1.37 -3.91 8.61
N THR A 132 0.91 -2.94 7.85
CA THR A 132 0.78 -3.11 6.40
C THR A 132 2.18 -3.14 5.78
N TYR A 133 2.46 -4.11 4.92
CA TYR A 133 3.80 -4.26 4.35
C TYR A 133 3.77 -4.51 2.84
N GLY A 134 4.83 -4.07 2.16
CA GLY A 134 5.12 -4.36 0.76
C GLY A 134 6.31 -5.30 0.64
N LEU A 135 6.11 -6.51 0.09
CA LEU A 135 7.17 -7.49 -0.11
C LEU A 135 7.79 -7.37 -1.50
N TYR A 136 6.96 -7.17 -2.50
CA TYR A 136 7.35 -6.96 -3.88
C TYR A 136 7.00 -5.55 -4.31
N LEU A 137 7.88 -4.94 -5.08
CA LEU A 137 7.73 -3.58 -5.56
C LEU A 137 7.97 -3.54 -7.07
N ASN A 138 7.20 -2.70 -7.77
CA ASN A 138 7.52 -2.36 -9.15
C ASN A 138 8.67 -1.36 -9.17
N LEU A 139 9.72 -1.65 -9.92
CA LEU A 139 10.83 -0.74 -10.15
C LEU A 139 10.66 -0.11 -11.54
N ASP A 140 10.50 1.20 -11.56
CA ASP A 140 10.28 1.96 -12.77
C ASP A 140 11.46 2.86 -13.14
N GLU A 141 11.41 3.31 -14.39
CA GLU A 141 12.34 4.31 -14.91
C GLU A 141 11.77 5.72 -14.82
N PRO A 142 12.63 6.75 -14.59
CA PRO A 142 12.21 8.12 -14.34
C PRO A 142 11.35 8.74 -15.45
N ASP A 143 11.63 8.37 -16.70
CA ASP A 143 11.05 8.99 -17.90
C ASP A 143 9.94 8.13 -18.54
N SER A 144 9.57 7.00 -17.94
CA SER A 144 8.45 6.22 -18.45
C SER A 144 7.13 6.97 -18.26
N ALA A 145 6.26 6.93 -19.27
CA ALA A 145 4.94 7.56 -19.19
C ALA A 145 4.13 7.01 -18.01
N ALA A 146 4.28 5.73 -17.68
CA ALA A 146 3.65 5.07 -16.55
C ALA A 146 4.16 5.62 -15.21
N SER A 147 5.45 5.85 -15.08
CA SER A 147 6.04 6.47 -13.88
C SER A 147 5.55 7.89 -13.69
N GLN A 148 5.58 8.72 -14.73
CA GLN A 148 5.09 10.10 -14.69
C GLN A 148 3.62 10.16 -14.25
N GLU A 149 2.79 9.29 -14.80
CA GLU A 149 1.36 9.22 -14.45
C GLU A 149 1.17 8.82 -12.98
N ARG A 150 1.95 7.84 -12.47
CA ARG A 150 1.87 7.43 -11.06
C ARG A 150 2.30 8.53 -10.10
N ILE A 151 3.41 9.21 -10.40
CA ILE A 151 3.88 10.34 -9.59
C ILE A 151 2.80 11.44 -9.52
N LEU A 152 2.16 11.74 -10.64
CA LEU A 152 1.08 12.71 -10.68
C LEU A 152 -0.13 12.25 -9.86
N ARG A 153 -0.53 10.98 -9.98
CA ARG A 153 -1.62 10.40 -9.19
C ARG A 153 -1.31 10.39 -7.70
N ALA A 154 -0.09 10.00 -7.31
CA ALA A 154 0.33 10.01 -5.91
C ALA A 154 0.31 11.43 -5.32
N LYS A 155 0.83 12.41 -6.03
CA LYS A 155 0.76 13.82 -5.62
C LYS A 155 -0.68 14.33 -5.51
N GLN A 156 -1.56 13.90 -6.40
CA GLN A 156 -2.96 14.27 -6.34
C GLN A 156 -3.64 13.61 -5.14
N ALA A 157 -3.40 12.33 -4.91
CA ALA A 157 -3.94 11.60 -3.76
C ALA A 157 -3.52 12.21 -2.41
N LEU A 158 -2.25 12.61 -2.28
CA LEU A 158 -1.76 13.32 -1.09
C LEU A 158 -2.49 14.67 -0.89
N ARG A 159 -2.66 15.45 -1.96
CA ARG A 159 -3.41 16.72 -1.88
C ARG A 159 -4.87 16.52 -1.51
N ASP A 160 -5.47 15.45 -2.04
CA ASP A 160 -6.86 15.11 -1.75
C ASP A 160 -7.01 14.61 -0.30
N ALA A 161 -6.06 13.81 0.19
CA ALA A 161 -6.02 13.36 1.58
C ALA A 161 -5.93 14.54 2.56
N ASP A 162 -5.03 15.51 2.32
CA ASP A 162 -4.87 16.69 3.14
C ASP A 162 -6.14 17.59 3.19
N ARG A 163 -6.99 17.49 2.19
CA ARG A 163 -8.23 18.28 2.07
C ARG A 163 -9.49 17.50 2.43
N THR A 164 -9.37 16.18 2.60
CA THR A 164 -10.52 15.32 2.86
C THR A 164 -10.86 15.37 4.35
N VAL A 165 -12.01 15.91 4.67
CA VAL A 165 -12.55 15.96 6.04
C VAL A 165 -13.20 14.64 6.41
N ASP A 166 -13.83 13.98 5.44
CA ASP A 166 -14.54 12.73 5.63
C ASP A 166 -14.64 11.96 4.31
N SER A 167 -14.67 10.63 4.39
CA SER A 167 -14.76 9.78 3.21
C SER A 167 -15.49 8.47 3.50
N LEU A 168 -16.00 7.86 2.44
CA LEU A 168 -16.58 6.52 2.44
C LEU A 168 -16.00 5.74 1.26
N THR A 169 -15.11 4.82 1.54
CA THR A 169 -14.36 4.04 0.53
C THR A 169 -14.58 2.54 0.63
N SER A 170 -15.19 2.06 1.72
CA SER A 170 -15.54 0.66 1.94
C SER A 170 -17.05 0.49 2.08
N PHE A 171 -17.63 -0.41 1.28
CA PHE A 171 -19.07 -0.68 1.23
C PHE A 171 -19.43 -2.12 1.63
N ASP A 172 -18.43 -2.97 1.86
CA ASP A 172 -18.64 -4.39 2.20
C ASP A 172 -18.70 -4.63 3.71
N ASP A 173 -18.33 -3.63 4.48
CA ASP A 173 -18.41 -3.64 5.93
C ASP A 173 -19.60 -2.79 6.39
N ASN A 174 -20.66 -3.46 6.79
CA ASN A 174 -21.84 -2.79 7.35
C ASN A 174 -21.51 -1.81 8.48
N ASN A 175 -20.36 -1.97 9.16
CA ASN A 175 -19.95 -1.07 10.22
C ASN A 175 -19.56 0.30 9.68
N PHE A 176 -18.84 0.38 8.55
CA PHE A 176 -18.46 1.67 7.95
C PHE A 176 -19.68 2.45 7.45
N GLU A 177 -20.55 1.79 6.73
CA GLU A 177 -21.76 2.43 6.22
C GLU A 177 -22.73 2.78 7.37
N ASN A 178 -22.85 1.92 8.39
CA ASN A 178 -23.67 2.20 9.57
C ASN A 178 -23.09 3.34 10.42
N ALA A 179 -21.77 3.45 10.53
CA ALA A 179 -21.11 4.59 11.20
C ALA A 179 -21.40 5.93 10.50
N LYS A 180 -21.73 5.88 9.20
CA LYS A 180 -22.19 7.04 8.40
C LYS A 180 -23.71 7.12 8.29
N ASN A 181 -24.44 6.45 9.21
CA ASN A 181 -25.89 6.49 9.27
C ASN A 181 -26.56 6.11 7.94
N LEU A 182 -26.08 5.03 7.29
CA LEU A 182 -26.66 4.56 6.02
C LEU A 182 -28.19 4.44 6.13
N LYS A 183 -28.89 5.11 5.25
CA LYS A 183 -30.30 4.88 4.95
C LYS A 183 -30.44 4.52 3.50
N GLN A 184 -31.30 3.55 3.20
CA GLN A 184 -31.42 3.05 1.84
C GLN A 184 -32.77 2.42 1.54
N SER A 185 -33.11 2.38 0.27
CA SER A 185 -34.17 1.55 -0.26
C SER A 185 -33.80 1.11 -1.68
N GLY A 186 -33.86 -0.19 -1.94
CA GLY A 186 -33.55 -0.75 -3.27
C GLY A 186 -32.10 -0.53 -3.73
N SER A 187 -31.15 -0.45 -2.80
CA SER A 187 -29.73 -0.38 -3.11
C SER A 187 -28.99 -1.64 -2.69
N SER A 188 -27.84 -1.89 -3.30
CA SER A 188 -26.97 -3.02 -2.99
C SER A 188 -25.52 -2.66 -3.23
N VAL A 189 -24.62 -3.45 -2.64
CA VAL A 189 -23.18 -3.34 -2.82
C VAL A 189 -22.71 -4.28 -3.92
N GLY A 190 -21.78 -3.82 -4.74
CA GLY A 190 -21.11 -4.61 -5.75
C GLY A 190 -19.60 -4.40 -5.72
N THR A 191 -18.88 -5.21 -6.48
CA THR A 191 -17.44 -5.10 -6.66
C THR A 191 -17.12 -5.10 -8.14
N PHE A 192 -16.31 -4.15 -8.58
CA PHE A 192 -15.79 -4.08 -9.93
C PHE A 192 -14.30 -3.73 -9.93
N SER A 193 -13.51 -4.53 -10.62
CA SER A 193 -12.05 -4.32 -10.71
C SER A 193 -11.37 -4.09 -9.34
N GLY A 194 -11.77 -4.89 -8.33
CA GLY A 194 -11.23 -4.80 -6.97
C GLY A 194 -11.75 -3.62 -6.13
N ARG A 195 -12.60 -2.76 -6.69
CA ARG A 195 -13.24 -1.65 -5.96
C ARG A 195 -14.68 -2.00 -5.61
N GLN A 196 -15.03 -1.74 -4.38
CA GLN A 196 -16.42 -1.84 -3.92
C GLN A 196 -17.18 -0.57 -4.29
N PHE A 197 -18.46 -0.72 -4.53
CA PHE A 197 -19.36 0.39 -4.80
C PHE A 197 -20.76 0.07 -4.31
N ARG A 198 -21.54 1.10 -4.00
CA ARG A 198 -22.99 0.98 -3.77
C ARG A 198 -23.73 1.51 -4.98
N HIS A 199 -24.77 0.82 -5.38
CA HIS A 199 -25.66 1.22 -6.46
C HIS A 199 -27.13 1.03 -6.09
N ALA A 200 -27.99 1.76 -6.75
CA ALA A 200 -29.44 1.59 -6.68
C ALA A 200 -30.01 1.49 -8.10
N ASN A 201 -31.13 0.79 -8.23
CA ASN A 201 -31.82 0.62 -9.50
C ASN A 201 -33.26 1.17 -9.45
N GLY A 202 -33.76 1.64 -10.56
CA GLY A 202 -35.11 2.19 -10.67
C GLY A 202 -35.33 3.39 -9.73
N THR A 203 -36.20 3.26 -8.75
CA THR A 203 -36.50 4.29 -7.74
C THR A 203 -35.70 4.11 -6.46
N GLY A 204 -34.68 3.24 -6.47
CA GLY A 204 -33.84 2.99 -5.33
C GLY A 204 -32.96 4.21 -4.97
N TRP A 205 -32.61 4.31 -3.72
CA TRP A 205 -31.77 5.39 -3.20
C TRP A 205 -30.95 4.92 -1.99
N PHE A 206 -29.91 5.68 -1.66
CA PHE A 206 -29.16 5.57 -0.42
C PHE A 206 -28.61 6.93 0.01
N SER A 207 -28.37 7.11 1.29
CA SER A 207 -27.82 8.34 1.86
C SER A 207 -26.86 8.04 3.01
N TYR A 208 -25.95 8.97 3.27
CA TYR A 208 -24.99 8.95 4.36
C TYR A 208 -24.91 10.29 5.04
N ASP A 209 -24.57 10.29 6.31
CA ASP A 209 -24.15 11.48 7.02
C ASP A 209 -22.62 11.63 6.88
N LEU A 210 -22.17 12.74 6.32
CA LEU A 210 -20.76 13.05 6.14
C LEU A 210 -20.39 14.28 6.98
N MET A 211 -19.20 14.26 7.58
CA MET A 211 -18.66 15.42 8.27
C MET A 211 -18.23 16.47 7.26
N VAL A 212 -18.33 17.72 7.68
CA VAL A 212 -17.84 18.89 6.97
C VAL A 212 -16.96 19.72 7.89
N ASP A 213 -16.05 20.50 7.32
CA ASP A 213 -15.31 21.51 8.08
C ASP A 213 -16.15 22.77 8.23
N PRO A 214 -16.65 23.09 9.46
CA PRO A 214 -17.45 24.26 9.69
C PRO A 214 -16.66 25.58 9.58
N ALA A 215 -15.33 25.52 9.64
CA ALA A 215 -14.47 26.67 9.46
C ALA A 215 -14.15 26.97 7.99
N SER A 216 -14.43 26.04 7.11
CA SER A 216 -14.21 26.22 5.67
C SER A 216 -15.31 27.06 5.03
N ALA A 217 -14.91 28.02 4.19
CA ALA A 217 -15.85 28.85 3.42
C ALA A 217 -16.70 28.04 2.42
N SER A 218 -16.23 26.84 2.02
CA SER A 218 -16.95 25.92 1.15
C SER A 218 -16.50 24.48 1.39
N ASN A 219 -17.45 23.55 1.36
CA ASN A 219 -17.18 22.13 1.34
C ASN A 219 -17.59 21.56 -0.02
N HIS A 220 -16.86 20.58 -0.51
CA HIS A 220 -17.08 19.95 -1.80
C HIS A 220 -17.35 18.47 -1.62
N LEU A 221 -18.39 17.95 -2.29
CA LEU A 221 -18.68 16.52 -2.35
C LEU A 221 -18.00 15.92 -3.58
N GLY A 222 -17.04 15.02 -3.36
CA GLY A 222 -16.44 14.18 -4.39
C GLY A 222 -17.19 12.85 -4.53
N VAL A 223 -17.63 12.50 -5.74
CA VAL A 223 -18.26 11.20 -6.01
C VAL A 223 -17.52 10.53 -7.16
N THR A 224 -17.00 9.33 -6.89
CA THR A 224 -16.38 8.51 -7.93
C THR A 224 -17.44 7.67 -8.62
N LEU A 225 -17.53 7.78 -9.94
CA LEU A 225 -18.48 7.06 -10.78
C LEU A 225 -17.74 6.11 -11.71
N TYR A 226 -18.39 5.03 -12.07
CA TYR A 226 -17.87 4.10 -13.07
C TYR A 226 -18.11 4.63 -14.49
N SER A 227 -17.06 4.75 -15.27
CA SER A 227 -17.12 5.32 -16.63
C SER A 227 -17.94 4.48 -17.63
N GLY A 228 -18.20 3.20 -17.32
CA GLY A 228 -19.06 2.32 -18.11
C GLY A 228 -20.55 2.52 -17.88
N ASP A 229 -20.96 3.33 -16.89
CA ASP A 229 -22.37 3.65 -16.60
C ASP A 229 -22.93 4.79 -17.49
N GLN A 230 -22.54 4.82 -18.74
CA GLN A 230 -23.02 5.83 -19.69
C GLN A 230 -24.54 5.75 -19.87
N GLY A 231 -25.19 6.91 -19.75
CA GLY A 231 -26.66 7.02 -19.94
C GLY A 231 -27.46 6.72 -18.68
N ARG A 232 -26.88 6.42 -17.54
CA ARG A 232 -27.59 6.41 -16.26
C ARG A 232 -27.79 7.84 -15.78
N VAL A 233 -28.99 8.11 -15.30
CA VAL A 233 -29.38 9.41 -14.78
C VAL A 233 -29.80 9.24 -13.32
N PHE A 234 -29.23 10.03 -12.43
CA PHE A 234 -29.61 10.04 -11.02
C PHE A 234 -29.49 11.44 -10.42
N ASP A 235 -30.22 11.68 -9.37
CA ASP A 235 -30.24 12.94 -8.66
C ASP A 235 -29.39 12.85 -7.39
N VAL A 236 -28.58 13.87 -7.14
CA VAL A 236 -27.81 14.04 -5.91
C VAL A 236 -28.51 15.09 -5.05
N TYR A 237 -28.74 14.73 -3.79
CA TYR A 237 -29.36 15.59 -2.78
C TYR A 237 -28.38 15.84 -1.63
N VAL A 238 -28.42 17.03 -1.05
CA VAL A 238 -27.72 17.41 0.19
C VAL A 238 -28.75 18.05 1.11
N ASN A 239 -28.93 17.49 2.31
CA ASN A 239 -29.92 17.95 3.30
C ASN A 239 -31.33 18.11 2.69
N ASP A 240 -31.79 17.09 1.92
CA ASP A 240 -33.06 17.07 1.21
C ASP A 240 -33.23 18.07 0.06
N GLU A 241 -32.22 18.88 -0.22
CA GLU A 241 -32.21 19.77 -1.37
C GLU A 241 -31.48 19.14 -2.54
N LYS A 242 -32.12 19.17 -3.72
CA LYS A 242 -31.52 18.65 -4.95
C LYS A 242 -30.34 19.53 -5.36
N LEU A 243 -29.14 18.96 -5.31
CA LEU A 243 -27.91 19.64 -5.71
C LEU A 243 -27.70 19.57 -7.23
N LYS A 244 -27.88 18.37 -7.81
CA LYS A 244 -27.56 18.12 -9.23
C LYS A 244 -28.22 16.85 -9.73
N THR A 245 -28.49 16.79 -11.05
CA THR A 245 -28.70 15.57 -11.82
C THR A 245 -27.43 15.23 -12.60
N ILE A 246 -26.99 13.99 -12.50
CA ILE A 246 -25.80 13.47 -13.19
C ILE A 246 -26.25 12.47 -14.26
#